data_10ab9456227c67e60728bd91aab19ec7
#
_entry.id   10ab9456227c67e60728bd91aab19ec7
#
_cell.length_a   1.000
_cell.length_b   1.000
_cell.length_c   1.000
_cell.angle_alpha   90.00
_cell.angle_beta   90.00
_cell.angle_gamma   90.00
#
_symmetry.space_group_name_H-M   'P 1'
#
loop_
_entity.id
_entity.type
_entity.pdbx_description
1 polymer ?
#
loop_
_entity_poly.entity_id
_entity_poly.type
_entity_poly.pdbx_seq_one_letter_code
_entity_poly.pdbx_strand_id
1 'polypeptide(L)'
;MFVVVGVTGGIAAYKTVHLVRALVTNGHEVHVVPTEDSLRFVGTTTWEAVSRNPVTTSVHDDVSRVRHVALGTSADLVVIAPATANTL
;
A
#
# COMPACT_ATOMS: atom_id res chain seq x y z
N MET A 1 14.67 5.83 0.25
CA MET A 1 14.07 5.18 -0.92
C MET A 1 12.58 5.52 -0.97
N PHE A 2 12.06 5.72 -2.14
CA PHE A 2 10.63 5.99 -2.33
C PHE A 2 9.91 4.69 -2.65
N VAL A 3 9.00 4.26 -1.78
CA VAL A 3 8.35 2.96 -1.89
C VAL A 3 6.84 3.13 -2.03
N VAL A 4 6.25 2.46 -3.01
CA VAL A 4 4.79 2.39 -3.16
C VAL A 4 4.37 0.98 -2.74
N VAL A 5 3.46 0.89 -1.78
CA VAL A 5 2.95 -0.37 -1.27
C VAL A 5 1.49 -0.51 -1.68
N GLY A 6 1.21 -1.43 -2.60
CA GLY A 6 -0.15 -1.79 -2.96
C GLY A 6 -0.65 -2.85 -1.99
N VAL A 7 -1.76 -2.58 -1.31
CA VAL A 7 -2.31 -3.49 -0.31
C VAL A 7 -3.57 -4.14 -0.86
N THR A 8 -3.52 -5.47 -0.99
CA THR A 8 -4.65 -6.25 -1.45
C THR A 8 -5.47 -6.75 -0.25
N GLY A 9 -6.66 -7.28 -0.52
CA GLY A 9 -7.53 -7.77 0.54
C GLY A 9 -6.99 -8.98 1.24
N GLY A 10 -7.57 -9.27 2.39
CA GLY A 10 -7.23 -10.41 3.20
C GLY A 10 -6.80 -10.02 4.61
N ILE A 11 -6.95 -10.97 5.50
CA ILE A 11 -6.67 -10.73 6.93
C ILE A 11 -5.18 -10.42 7.15
N ALA A 12 -4.32 -10.90 6.25
CA ALA A 12 -2.89 -10.64 6.33
C ALA A 12 -2.53 -9.16 6.08
N ALA A 13 -3.50 -8.34 5.66
CA ALA A 13 -3.30 -6.90 5.55
C ALA A 13 -2.84 -6.29 6.88
N TYR A 14 -3.24 -6.87 8.00
CA TYR A 14 -2.77 -6.42 9.31
C TYR A 14 -1.24 -6.50 9.45
N LYS A 15 -0.64 -7.53 8.86
CA LYS A 15 0.83 -7.68 8.90
C LYS A 15 1.51 -6.65 8.03
N THR A 16 0.84 -6.22 6.96
CA THR A 16 1.37 -5.19 6.06
C THR A 16 1.50 -3.84 6.77
N VAL A 17 0.64 -3.59 7.77
CA VAL A 17 0.77 -2.38 8.60
C VAL A 17 2.16 -2.32 9.25
N HIS A 18 2.63 -3.45 9.76
CA HIS A 18 3.96 -3.53 10.39
C HIS A 18 5.08 -3.32 9.36
N LEU A 19 4.90 -3.83 8.15
CA LEU A 19 5.86 -3.61 7.07
C LEU A 19 5.97 -2.13 6.74
N VAL A 20 4.85 -1.45 6.58
CA VAL A 20 4.84 -0.02 6.28
C VAL A 20 5.51 0.77 7.40
N ARG A 21 5.17 0.44 8.64
CA ARG A 21 5.78 1.10 9.80
C ARG A 21 7.30 0.91 9.82
N ALA A 22 7.78 -0.30 9.54
CA ALA A 22 9.20 -0.59 9.51
C ALA A 22 9.91 0.22 8.43
N LEU A 23 9.31 0.32 7.24
CA LEU A 23 9.89 1.10 6.15
C LEU A 23 9.98 2.58 6.52
N VAL A 24 8.93 3.14 7.10
CA VAL A 24 8.92 4.54 7.52
C VAL A 24 9.96 4.78 8.61
N THR A 25 10.05 3.87 9.58
CA THR A 25 11.00 3.98 10.69
C THR A 25 12.44 3.95 10.17
N ASN A 26 12.70 3.22 9.10
CA ASN A 26 14.02 3.15 8.49
C ASN A 26 14.31 4.29 7.50
N GLY A 27 13.48 5.30 7.48
CA GLY A 27 13.74 6.51 6.72
C GLY A 27 13.24 6.51 5.29
N HIS A 28 12.43 5.52 4.91
CA HIS A 28 11.87 5.47 3.56
C HIS A 28 10.59 6.31 3.48
N GLU A 29 10.39 6.90 2.30
CA GLU A 29 9.14 7.57 1.97
C GLU A 29 8.17 6.51 1.45
N VAL A 30 7.04 6.31 2.11
CA VAL A 30 6.12 5.23 1.78
C VAL A 30 4.75 5.78 1.41
N HIS A 31 4.24 5.36 0.26
CA HIS A 31 2.88 5.66 -0.17
C HIS A 31 2.09 4.36 -0.28
N VAL A 32 0.97 4.29 0.41
CA VAL A 32 0.12 3.11 0.43
C VAL A 32 -1.02 3.29 -0.56
N VAL A 33 -1.25 2.27 -1.38
CA VAL A 33 -2.37 2.23 -2.32
C VAL A 33 -3.21 1.00 -1.97
N PRO A 34 -4.21 1.14 -1.09
CA PRO A 34 -5.04 0.00 -0.68
C PRO A 34 -6.12 -0.28 -1.71
N THR A 35 -6.45 -1.54 -1.89
CA THR A 35 -7.63 -1.92 -2.65
C THR A 35 -8.87 -1.61 -1.81
N GLU A 36 -10.01 -1.49 -2.48
CA GLU A 36 -11.28 -1.30 -1.78
C GLU A 36 -11.53 -2.43 -0.79
N ASP A 37 -11.25 -3.67 -1.20
CA ASP A 37 -11.45 -4.84 -0.35
C ASP A 37 -10.53 -4.81 0.88
N SER A 38 -9.29 -4.35 0.73
CA SER A 38 -8.35 -4.29 1.85
C SER A 38 -8.82 -3.30 2.92
N LEU A 39 -9.57 -2.28 2.55
CA LEU A 39 -10.10 -1.30 3.50
C LEU A 39 -11.16 -1.89 4.43
N ARG A 40 -11.66 -3.08 4.14
CA ARG A 40 -12.54 -3.80 5.06
C ARG A 40 -11.78 -4.35 6.25
N PHE A 41 -10.47 -4.51 6.13
CA PHE A 41 -9.61 -5.07 7.18
C PHE A 41 -8.82 -3.97 7.90
N VAL A 42 -8.28 -3.03 7.14
CA VAL A 42 -7.52 -1.90 7.70
C VAL A 42 -8.01 -0.63 7.01
N GLY A 43 -8.52 0.29 7.78
CA GLY A 43 -9.12 1.51 7.23
C GLY A 43 -8.10 2.54 6.76
N THR A 44 -8.57 3.48 5.97
CA THR A 44 -7.76 4.55 5.40
C THR A 44 -6.98 5.33 6.47
N THR A 45 -7.64 5.65 7.59
CA THR A 45 -7.00 6.42 8.66
C THR A 45 -5.75 5.71 9.19
N THR A 46 -5.80 4.38 9.33
CA THR A 46 -4.65 3.61 9.80
C THR A 46 -3.50 3.68 8.79
N TRP A 47 -3.80 3.51 7.51
CA TRP A 47 -2.77 3.58 6.47
C TRP A 47 -2.12 4.96 6.41
N GLU A 48 -2.91 6.02 6.55
CA GLU A 48 -2.36 7.38 6.56
C GLU A 48 -1.50 7.63 7.78
N ALA A 49 -1.90 7.11 8.93
CA ALA A 49 -1.13 7.28 10.16
C ALA A 49 0.22 6.56 10.10
N VAL A 50 0.26 5.31 9.61
CA VAL A 50 1.51 4.55 9.61
C VAL A 50 2.45 4.97 8.47
N SER A 51 1.91 5.36 7.32
CA SER A 51 2.73 5.80 6.19
C SER A 51 3.11 7.27 6.27
N ARG A 52 2.37 8.05 7.07
CA ARG A 52 2.51 9.50 7.20
C ARG A 52 2.25 10.24 5.91
N ASN A 53 1.49 9.63 5.01
CA ASN A 53 1.13 10.21 3.71
C ASN A 53 -0.34 9.97 3.41
N PRO A 54 -0.96 10.85 2.62
CA PRO A 54 -2.33 10.61 2.17
C PRO A 54 -2.42 9.31 1.38
N VAL A 55 -3.57 8.68 1.46
CA VAL A 55 -3.83 7.42 0.78
C VAL A 55 -4.70 7.68 -0.45
N THR A 56 -4.30 7.10 -1.58
CA THR A 56 -5.08 7.16 -2.80
C THR A 56 -6.01 5.96 -2.84
N THR A 57 -7.31 6.23 -2.86
CA THR A 57 -8.32 5.17 -2.96
C THR A 57 -9.12 5.34 -4.24
N SER A 58 -9.56 4.23 -4.81
CA SER A 58 -10.40 4.21 -5.98
C SER A 58 -11.20 2.91 -5.99
N VAL A 59 -12.34 2.95 -6.64
CA VAL A 59 -13.21 1.79 -6.77
C VAL A 59 -12.84 0.91 -7.96
N HIS A 60 -11.95 1.37 -8.84
CA HIS A 60 -11.69 0.70 -10.11
C HIS A 60 -10.22 0.32 -10.23
N ASP A 61 -9.97 -0.80 -10.87
CA ASP A 61 -8.66 -1.29 -11.31
C ASP A 61 -7.49 -0.93 -10.39
N ASP A 62 -7.37 -1.68 -9.31
CA ASP A 62 -6.36 -1.42 -8.28
C ASP A 62 -4.93 -1.59 -8.78
N VAL A 63 -4.70 -2.52 -9.72
CA VAL A 63 -3.36 -2.75 -10.26
C VAL A 63 -2.90 -1.55 -11.07
N SER A 64 -3.78 -1.01 -11.92
CA SER A 64 -3.47 0.20 -12.69
C SER A 64 -3.21 1.38 -11.77
N ARG A 65 -3.94 1.48 -10.67
CA ARG A 65 -3.76 2.58 -9.74
C ARG A 65 -2.41 2.51 -9.04
N VAL A 66 -1.98 1.32 -8.62
CA VAL A 66 -0.66 1.15 -8.01
C VAL A 66 0.41 1.58 -9.00
N ARG A 67 0.32 1.14 -10.25
CA ARG A 67 1.27 1.51 -11.29
C ARG A 67 1.24 3.01 -11.55
N HIS A 68 0.06 3.60 -11.60
CA HIS A 68 -0.10 5.03 -11.84
C HIS A 68 0.55 5.86 -10.72
N VAL A 69 0.34 5.47 -9.48
CA VAL A 69 0.95 6.14 -8.34
C VAL A 69 2.47 5.97 -8.39
N ALA A 70 2.95 4.77 -8.69
CA ALA A 70 4.38 4.51 -8.79
C ALA A 70 5.06 5.37 -9.86
N LEU A 71 4.43 5.52 -11.02
CA LEU A 71 4.97 6.36 -12.09
C LEU A 71 4.94 7.85 -11.73
N GLY A 72 3.82 8.30 -11.14
CA GLY A 72 3.67 9.70 -10.76
C GLY A 72 4.60 10.15 -9.65
N THR A 73 5.03 9.23 -8.81
CA THR A 73 5.93 9.52 -7.68
C THR A 73 7.37 9.15 -7.97
N SER A 74 7.66 8.57 -9.12
CA SER A 74 8.99 8.07 -9.47
C SER A 74 9.51 7.08 -8.42
N ALA A 75 8.66 6.14 -8.03
CA ALA A 75 8.99 5.19 -6.97
C ALA A 75 10.22 4.35 -7.29
N ASP A 76 11.04 4.13 -6.28
CA ASP A 76 12.23 3.27 -6.39
C ASP A 76 11.84 1.80 -6.29
N LEU A 77 10.75 1.51 -5.58
CA LEU A 77 10.31 0.14 -5.33
C LEU A 77 8.79 0.09 -5.23
N VAL A 78 8.21 -0.93 -5.83
CA VAL A 78 6.77 -1.22 -5.72
C VAL A 78 6.61 -2.58 -5.06
N VAL A 79 5.83 -2.62 -3.98
CA VAL A 79 5.54 -3.85 -3.24
C VAL A 79 4.04 -4.10 -3.28
N ILE A 80 3.65 -5.32 -3.60
CA ILE A 80 2.25 -5.75 -3.50
C ILE A 80 2.14 -6.69 -2.32
N ALA A 81 1.34 -6.31 -1.33
CA ALA A 81 1.21 -7.09 -0.09
C ALA A 81 -0.21 -6.98 0.49
N PRO A 82 -0.78 -8.04 1.00
CA PRO A 82 -0.25 -9.40 0.91
C PRO A 82 -0.42 -9.99 -0.48
N ALA A 83 0.58 -10.72 -0.94
CA ALA A 83 0.49 -11.44 -2.21
C ALA A 83 -0.14 -12.80 -1.95
N THR A 84 -1.05 -13.22 -2.83
CA THR A 84 -1.68 -14.53 -2.76
C THR A 84 -1.24 -15.34 -3.98
N ALA A 85 -1.53 -16.63 -3.98
CA ALA A 85 -1.26 -17.48 -5.12
C ALA A 85 -1.94 -16.99 -6.41
N ASN A 86 -3.10 -16.36 -6.26
CA ASN A 86 -3.83 -15.79 -7.40
C ASN A 86 -3.24 -14.47 -7.88
N THR A 87 -2.48 -13.80 -7.03
CA THR A 87 -1.83 -12.54 -7.37
C THR A 87 -0.53 -12.79 -8.13
N LEU A 88 0.11 -13.88 -7.80
CA LEU A 88 1.37 -14.26 -8.41
C LEU A 88 1.17 -14.90 -9.77
#